data_72c91ba69f1539bceff80c4464f8d2fa
#
_entry.id   72c91ba69f1539bceff80c4464f8d2fa
#
_cell.length_a   1.000
_cell.length_b   1.000
_cell.length_c   1.000
_cell.angle_alpha   90.00
_cell.angle_beta   90.00
_cell.angle_gamma   90.00
#
_symmetry.space_group_name_H-M   'P 1'
#
loop_
_entity.id
_entity.type
_entity.pdbx_description
1 polymer ?
#
loop_
_entity_poly.entity_id
_entity_poly.type
_entity_poly.pdbx_seq_one_letter_code
_entity_poly.pdbx_strand_id
1 'polypeptide(L)'
;MAAFALFALLAVAGCAARTGATKPLPAPPMTESARLDYDYLVYQDLLHQLQKHVQEGERSTLTKAEVNDIHARAVAALDRVLAQAPTPELYVEKAGMFWNHPDGTSRSRAALKEGLEKFPDNRLLTVYLANSYVADNRPDDAIAIMDGFLRRHPKDMEARERLGQMLMDAGQDAKALDVLKKIPEKERSADALYAMGRVQGNLGMRKAAIANLKKAVAMDPEFTEALVELAYQYELAKDYVSAERIYGSILEQSDSFPEARLRLINLNLKLNDPSKALELALAGPPTKSFILDAVLMFINDGFFAQGSTVLDMLTTGGTVPAEYYFYKAVIADEGENDPSKALTYLDEVKETDRLYPHALRFKAQLLAAQGKDGEALAMAAKGKALYPDASIFYILEAGLKKQQGDLKGAEASLKEGLEHLKNDPELTYELAMVYEATGRRPQGLALMETVIRAHPDHANALNYVGYTLAEEGRELDRALVLVTKASKLDPENGYILDSVAWVHFKKKDLDKAWEYIGYAVDVVDKDPTIWEHYGDIAAALGKKKEARKGYNYALKYHSPEAKAVREKLKKL
;
A
#
# COMPACT_ATOMS: atom_id res chain seq x y z
N MET A 1 -48.81 -0.20 -11.07
CA MET A 1 -50.16 0.31 -11.39
C MET A 1 -51.21 -0.53 -10.69
N ALA A 2 -51.87 0.13 -9.77
CA ALA A 2 -53.27 0.04 -9.40
C ALA A 2 -53.94 -1.34 -9.45
N ALA A 3 -54.27 -1.82 -8.30
CA ALA A 3 -55.55 -2.31 -7.83
C ALA A 3 -55.36 -3.19 -6.60
N PHE A 4 -55.63 -2.64 -5.46
CA PHE A 4 -56.20 -3.33 -4.29
C PHE A 4 -56.28 -2.31 -3.14
N ALA A 5 -57.25 -1.40 -3.26
CA ALA A 5 -57.84 -0.71 -2.13
C ALA A 5 -59.32 -0.98 -2.25
N LEU A 6 -59.88 -1.58 -1.26
CA LEU A 6 -61.23 -1.48 -0.75
C LEU A 6 -61.64 -2.81 -0.10
N PHE A 7 -61.54 -2.86 1.20
CA PHE A 7 -62.61 -3.41 2.05
C PHE A 7 -62.26 -3.03 3.51
N ALA A 8 -62.78 -1.91 3.90
CA ALA A 8 -62.87 -1.55 5.31
C ALA A 8 -64.23 -0.98 5.57
N LEU A 9 -64.77 -1.31 6.72
CA LEU A 9 -65.92 -0.73 7.40
C LEU A 9 -67.31 -1.18 6.97
N LEU A 10 -67.81 -2.12 7.75
CA LEU A 10 -69.20 -2.08 8.15
C LEU A 10 -69.28 -2.23 9.68
N ALA A 11 -69.58 -1.11 10.30
CA ALA A 11 -69.92 -1.04 11.70
C ALA A 11 -71.32 -1.72 11.95
N VAL A 12 -71.38 -2.58 12.94
CA VAL A 12 -72.67 -3.10 13.45
C VAL A 12 -72.89 -2.52 14.82
N ALA A 13 -73.91 -1.71 14.90
CA ALA A 13 -74.50 -1.30 16.15
C ALA A 13 -75.53 -2.34 16.59
N GLY A 14 -75.42 -2.77 17.82
CA GLY A 14 -76.52 -3.08 18.72
C GLY A 14 -77.24 -4.41 18.57
N CYS A 15 -77.13 -5.30 19.55
CA CYS A 15 -78.19 -5.74 20.43
C CYS A 15 -77.64 -6.67 21.52
N ALA A 16 -77.99 -6.34 22.73
CA ALA A 16 -77.66 -7.12 23.92
C ALA A 16 -78.54 -8.37 24.04
N ALA A 17 -78.01 -9.35 24.78
CA ALA A 17 -78.60 -10.47 25.45
C ALA A 17 -78.76 -11.80 24.69
N ARG A 18 -77.83 -12.76 25.03
CA ARG A 18 -78.19 -14.00 25.69
C ARG A 18 -76.92 -14.84 25.96
N THR A 19 -76.65 -15.13 27.20
CA THR A 19 -75.66 -16.05 27.71
C THR A 19 -75.88 -17.44 27.16
N GLY A 20 -74.97 -17.86 26.35
CA GLY A 20 -74.74 -19.24 25.96
C GLY A 20 -73.28 -19.31 25.43
N ALA A 21 -72.36 -19.82 26.23
CA ALA A 21 -71.01 -20.02 25.79
C ALA A 21 -70.95 -21.04 24.65
N THR A 22 -71.17 -20.54 23.41
CA THR A 22 -70.80 -21.32 22.24
C THR A 22 -69.25 -21.31 22.12
N LYS A 23 -68.65 -22.49 22.25
CA LYS A 23 -67.25 -22.67 21.86
C LYS A 23 -67.03 -21.99 20.50
N PRO A 24 -66.04 -21.12 20.36
CA PRO A 24 -65.73 -20.59 19.03
C PRO A 24 -65.53 -21.76 18.08
N LEU A 25 -66.25 -21.73 16.98
CA LEU A 25 -66.04 -22.67 15.88
C LEU A 25 -64.55 -22.61 15.52
N PRO A 26 -63.89 -23.77 15.38
CA PRO A 26 -62.50 -23.78 14.93
C PRO A 26 -62.43 -23.00 13.62
N ALA A 27 -61.51 -22.06 13.52
CA ALA A 27 -61.28 -21.32 12.29
C ALA A 27 -61.10 -22.34 11.14
N PRO A 28 -61.74 -22.12 9.98
CA PRO A 28 -61.56 -23.01 8.85
C PRO A 28 -60.06 -23.15 8.55
N PRO A 29 -59.59 -24.35 8.21
CA PRO A 29 -58.16 -24.55 7.88
C PRO A 29 -57.81 -23.59 6.73
N MET A 30 -56.71 -22.85 6.89
CA MET A 30 -56.20 -22.00 5.83
C MET A 30 -55.91 -22.84 4.58
N THR A 31 -56.29 -22.34 3.43
CA THR A 31 -55.83 -22.92 2.15
C THR A 31 -54.33 -22.81 2.02
N GLU A 32 -53.71 -23.63 1.21
CA GLU A 32 -52.25 -23.56 0.98
C GLU A 32 -51.81 -22.16 0.51
N SER A 33 -52.54 -21.56 -0.41
CA SER A 33 -52.26 -20.19 -0.87
C SER A 33 -52.38 -19.17 0.27
N ALA A 34 -53.45 -19.23 1.08
CA ALA A 34 -53.61 -18.31 2.22
C ALA A 34 -52.52 -18.50 3.29
N ARG A 35 -52.02 -19.71 3.44
CA ARG A 35 -50.89 -20.02 4.34
C ARG A 35 -49.59 -19.44 3.82
N LEU A 36 -49.31 -19.56 2.50
CA LEU A 36 -48.14 -18.97 1.87
C LEU A 36 -48.17 -17.42 2.03
N ASP A 37 -49.31 -16.79 1.72
CA ASP A 37 -49.46 -15.33 1.86
C ASP A 37 -49.23 -14.90 3.32
N TYR A 38 -49.79 -15.66 4.28
CA TYR A 38 -49.61 -15.39 5.71
C TYR A 38 -48.12 -15.51 6.13
N ASP A 39 -47.43 -16.61 5.76
CA ASP A 39 -46.03 -16.81 6.12
C ASP A 39 -45.15 -15.72 5.49
N TYR A 40 -45.45 -15.29 4.26
CA TYR A 40 -44.76 -14.19 3.60
C TYR A 40 -44.96 -12.85 4.31
N LEU A 41 -46.19 -12.51 4.70
CA LEU A 41 -46.53 -11.31 5.46
C LEU A 41 -45.82 -11.30 6.83
N VAL A 42 -45.81 -12.45 7.52
CA VAL A 42 -45.09 -12.59 8.79
C VAL A 42 -43.59 -12.36 8.59
N TYR A 43 -43.03 -12.90 7.53
CA TYR A 43 -41.62 -12.66 7.18
C TYR A 43 -41.34 -11.17 6.95
N GLN A 44 -42.16 -10.51 6.13
CA GLN A 44 -42.03 -9.08 5.80
C GLN A 44 -42.14 -8.18 7.03
N ASP A 45 -43.10 -8.46 7.94
CA ASP A 45 -43.28 -7.71 9.17
C ASP A 45 -42.04 -7.84 10.10
N LEU A 46 -41.54 -9.05 10.28
CA LEU A 46 -40.33 -9.30 11.07
C LEU A 46 -39.09 -8.67 10.45
N LEU A 47 -38.96 -8.72 9.14
CA LEU A 47 -37.87 -8.06 8.41
C LEU A 47 -37.90 -6.54 8.59
N HIS A 48 -39.10 -5.96 8.51
CA HIS A 48 -39.33 -4.52 8.74
C HIS A 48 -38.92 -4.11 10.18
N GLN A 49 -39.26 -4.92 11.18
CA GLN A 49 -38.83 -4.68 12.57
C GLN A 49 -37.31 -4.67 12.72
N LEU A 50 -36.58 -5.59 12.05
CA LEU A 50 -35.15 -5.64 12.05
C LEU A 50 -34.52 -4.42 11.33
N GLN A 51 -35.06 -4.04 10.18
CA GLN A 51 -34.61 -2.87 9.43
C GLN A 51 -34.82 -1.57 10.23
N LYS A 52 -35.97 -1.43 10.90
CA LYS A 52 -36.26 -0.31 11.78
C LYS A 52 -35.25 -0.23 12.94
N HIS A 53 -34.95 -1.36 13.58
CA HIS A 53 -33.92 -1.42 14.62
C HIS A 53 -32.57 -0.91 14.13
N VAL A 54 -32.13 -1.32 12.93
CA VAL A 54 -30.86 -0.87 12.33
C VAL A 54 -30.89 0.64 12.03
N GLN A 55 -32.02 1.18 11.52
CA GLN A 55 -32.15 2.60 11.24
C GLN A 55 -32.17 3.48 12.50
N GLU A 56 -32.79 3.00 13.57
CA GLU A 56 -32.86 3.69 14.86
C GLU A 56 -31.53 3.66 15.62
N GLY A 57 -30.67 2.66 15.35
CA GLY A 57 -29.37 2.49 16.00
C GLY A 57 -29.47 2.53 17.52
N GLU A 58 -28.76 3.45 18.18
CA GLU A 58 -28.79 3.63 19.63
C GLU A 58 -30.16 4.05 20.21
N ARG A 59 -31.06 4.53 19.39
CA ARG A 59 -32.45 4.91 19.82
C ARG A 59 -33.38 3.72 19.85
N SER A 60 -33.01 2.58 19.31
CA SER A 60 -33.85 1.39 19.31
C SER A 60 -34.05 0.87 20.75
N THR A 61 -35.31 0.50 21.05
CA THR A 61 -35.66 -0.06 22.36
C THR A 61 -35.49 -1.57 22.44
N LEU A 62 -35.16 -2.24 21.34
CA LEU A 62 -35.01 -3.69 21.28
C LEU A 62 -33.68 -4.13 21.94
N THR A 63 -33.75 -5.10 22.82
CA THR A 63 -32.59 -5.76 23.38
C THR A 63 -31.96 -6.72 22.37
N LYS A 64 -30.69 -7.06 22.56
CA LYS A 64 -30.00 -8.04 21.71
C LYS A 64 -30.71 -9.40 21.67
N ALA A 65 -31.35 -9.82 22.79
CA ALA A 65 -32.11 -11.07 22.86
C ALA A 65 -33.38 -11.00 21.97
N GLU A 66 -34.12 -9.88 22.02
CA GLU A 66 -35.31 -9.66 21.18
C GLU A 66 -34.96 -9.58 19.70
N VAL A 67 -33.86 -8.91 19.34
CA VAL A 67 -33.37 -8.87 17.94
C VAL A 67 -33.04 -10.28 17.45
N ASN A 68 -32.38 -11.10 18.26
CA ASN A 68 -32.07 -12.49 17.90
C ASN A 68 -33.36 -13.34 17.75
N ASP A 69 -34.37 -13.14 18.61
CA ASP A 69 -35.66 -13.84 18.49
C ASP A 69 -36.38 -13.43 17.20
N ILE A 70 -36.51 -12.13 16.95
CA ILE A 70 -37.11 -11.61 15.72
C ILE A 70 -36.40 -12.19 14.49
N HIS A 71 -35.08 -12.19 14.49
CA HIS A 71 -34.28 -12.75 13.40
C HIS A 71 -34.57 -14.25 13.22
N ALA A 72 -34.54 -15.05 14.27
CA ALA A 72 -34.82 -16.47 14.19
C ALA A 72 -36.23 -16.78 13.66
N ARG A 73 -37.24 -16.01 14.08
CA ARG A 73 -38.62 -16.11 13.62
C ARG A 73 -38.76 -15.69 12.14
N ALA A 74 -38.03 -14.66 11.74
CA ALA A 74 -38.02 -14.20 10.34
C ALA A 74 -37.41 -15.29 9.40
N VAL A 75 -36.28 -15.89 9.81
CA VAL A 75 -35.67 -17.01 9.07
C VAL A 75 -36.65 -18.19 8.98
N ALA A 76 -37.29 -18.57 10.09
CA ALA A 76 -38.25 -19.67 10.11
C ALA A 76 -39.51 -19.39 9.24
N ALA A 77 -39.97 -18.14 9.18
CA ALA A 77 -41.08 -17.75 8.29
C ALA A 77 -40.64 -17.84 6.82
N LEU A 78 -39.45 -17.33 6.49
CA LEU A 78 -38.88 -17.41 5.15
C LEU A 78 -38.64 -18.87 4.71
N ASP A 79 -38.17 -19.75 5.62
CA ASP A 79 -38.02 -21.18 5.33
C ASP A 79 -39.35 -21.85 4.95
N ARG A 80 -40.47 -21.48 5.61
CA ARG A 80 -41.80 -21.98 5.26
C ARG A 80 -42.26 -21.45 3.89
N VAL A 81 -41.95 -20.21 3.56
CA VAL A 81 -42.22 -19.64 2.22
C VAL A 81 -41.39 -20.38 1.16
N LEU A 82 -40.11 -20.55 1.39
CA LEU A 82 -39.21 -21.27 0.48
C LEU A 82 -39.62 -22.74 0.26
N ALA A 83 -40.18 -23.39 1.27
CA ALA A 83 -40.66 -24.77 1.14
C ALA A 83 -41.86 -24.89 0.18
N GLN A 84 -42.66 -23.84 0.05
CA GLN A 84 -43.89 -23.81 -0.78
C GLN A 84 -43.65 -23.14 -2.15
N ALA A 85 -42.92 -22.03 -2.15
CA ALA A 85 -42.69 -21.19 -3.34
C ALA A 85 -41.23 -20.74 -3.40
N PRO A 86 -40.26 -21.64 -3.69
CA PRO A 86 -38.86 -21.28 -3.76
C PRO A 86 -38.58 -20.38 -4.97
N THR A 87 -37.82 -19.28 -4.74
CA THR A 87 -37.26 -18.43 -5.80
C THR A 87 -35.82 -18.11 -5.52
N PRO A 88 -34.99 -17.83 -6.54
CA PRO A 88 -33.60 -17.46 -6.35
C PRO A 88 -33.42 -16.23 -5.44
N GLU A 89 -34.30 -15.23 -5.56
CA GLU A 89 -34.26 -13.99 -4.81
C GLU A 89 -34.47 -14.25 -3.31
N LEU A 90 -35.41 -15.12 -2.94
CA LEU A 90 -35.67 -15.47 -1.54
C LEU A 90 -34.48 -16.23 -0.90
N TYR A 91 -33.74 -17.02 -1.68
CA TYR A 91 -32.48 -17.62 -1.18
C TYR A 91 -31.38 -16.58 -0.97
N VAL A 92 -31.31 -15.55 -1.81
CA VAL A 92 -30.40 -14.42 -1.60
C VAL A 92 -30.79 -13.62 -0.35
N GLU A 93 -32.11 -13.36 -0.16
CA GLU A 93 -32.60 -12.73 1.07
C GLU A 93 -32.27 -13.55 2.31
N LYS A 94 -32.49 -14.87 2.28
CA LYS A 94 -32.12 -15.80 3.36
C LYS A 94 -30.61 -15.71 3.67
N ALA A 95 -29.78 -15.69 2.64
CA ALA A 95 -28.35 -15.56 2.79
C ALA A 95 -27.95 -14.21 3.42
N GLY A 96 -28.58 -13.13 2.98
CA GLY A 96 -28.38 -11.78 3.51
C GLY A 96 -28.72 -11.66 4.99
N MET A 97 -29.75 -12.34 5.47
CA MET A 97 -30.13 -12.33 6.88
C MET A 97 -29.01 -12.85 7.80
N PHE A 98 -28.16 -13.74 7.32
CA PHE A 98 -27.06 -14.28 8.12
C PHE A 98 -25.79 -13.44 8.08
N TRP A 99 -25.62 -12.54 7.11
CA TRP A 99 -24.35 -11.90 6.80
C TRP A 99 -23.64 -11.24 8.00
N ASN A 100 -24.38 -10.58 8.86
CA ASN A 100 -23.86 -9.84 10.02
C ASN A 100 -23.82 -10.66 11.33
N HIS A 101 -24.04 -11.97 11.27
CA HIS A 101 -23.99 -12.85 12.43
C HIS A 101 -22.60 -13.48 12.61
N PRO A 102 -22.21 -13.86 13.84
CA PRO A 102 -21.13 -14.81 14.05
C PRO A 102 -21.40 -16.08 13.20
N ASP A 103 -20.39 -16.59 12.51
CA ASP A 103 -20.53 -17.66 11.50
C ASP A 103 -21.47 -17.33 10.32
N GLY A 104 -21.77 -16.04 10.11
CA GLY A 104 -22.74 -15.57 9.13
C GLY A 104 -22.40 -15.95 7.70
N THR A 105 -21.14 -15.84 7.29
CA THR A 105 -20.68 -16.21 5.94
C THR A 105 -20.88 -17.69 5.65
N SER A 106 -20.69 -18.59 6.64
CA SER A 106 -20.94 -20.02 6.49
C SER A 106 -22.42 -20.34 6.31
N ARG A 107 -23.29 -19.72 7.12
CA ARG A 107 -24.75 -19.90 7.03
C ARG A 107 -25.30 -19.29 5.74
N SER A 108 -24.81 -18.13 5.35
CA SER A 108 -25.13 -17.48 4.08
C SER A 108 -24.80 -18.39 2.89
N ARG A 109 -23.60 -18.99 2.88
CA ARG A 109 -23.21 -19.95 1.86
C ARG A 109 -24.09 -21.21 1.83
N ALA A 110 -24.50 -21.69 2.99
CA ALA A 110 -25.40 -22.85 3.06
C ALA A 110 -26.76 -22.53 2.38
N ALA A 111 -27.34 -21.36 2.66
CA ALA A 111 -28.57 -20.91 2.02
C ALA A 111 -28.43 -20.75 0.49
N LEU A 112 -27.32 -20.16 0.02
CA LEU A 112 -27.04 -20.00 -1.40
C LEU A 112 -26.84 -21.34 -2.12
N LYS A 113 -26.17 -22.31 -1.48
CA LYS A 113 -26.00 -23.67 -2.00
C LYS A 113 -27.33 -24.40 -2.08
N GLU A 114 -28.18 -24.30 -1.04
CA GLU A 114 -29.54 -24.84 -1.05
C GLU A 114 -30.35 -24.27 -2.24
N GLY A 115 -30.23 -22.95 -2.48
CA GLY A 115 -30.83 -22.31 -3.65
C GLY A 115 -30.30 -22.87 -4.98
N LEU A 116 -28.99 -23.09 -5.09
CA LEU A 116 -28.37 -23.67 -6.29
C LEU A 116 -28.72 -25.14 -6.50
N GLU A 117 -29.08 -25.90 -5.48
CA GLU A 117 -29.65 -27.25 -5.65
C GLU A 117 -31.02 -27.21 -6.34
N LYS A 118 -31.81 -26.16 -6.10
CA LYS A 118 -33.11 -25.94 -6.74
C LYS A 118 -32.97 -25.26 -8.10
N PHE A 119 -32.02 -24.36 -8.24
CA PHE A 119 -31.79 -23.51 -9.41
C PHE A 119 -30.32 -23.58 -9.85
N PRO A 120 -29.82 -24.72 -10.38
CA PRO A 120 -28.40 -24.98 -10.63
C PRO A 120 -27.71 -23.98 -11.56
N ASP A 121 -28.48 -23.41 -12.49
CA ASP A 121 -27.97 -22.49 -13.51
C ASP A 121 -28.36 -21.03 -13.26
N ASN A 122 -28.69 -20.69 -12.01
CA ASN A 122 -29.03 -19.33 -11.66
C ASN A 122 -27.78 -18.49 -11.42
N ARG A 123 -27.58 -17.47 -12.27
CA ARG A 123 -26.44 -16.54 -12.18
C ARG A 123 -26.41 -15.77 -10.87
N LEU A 124 -27.58 -15.24 -10.42
CA LEU A 124 -27.68 -14.44 -9.21
C LEU A 124 -27.13 -15.20 -8.00
N LEU A 125 -27.61 -16.40 -7.76
CA LEU A 125 -27.16 -17.28 -6.67
C LEU A 125 -25.66 -17.60 -6.78
N THR A 126 -25.18 -17.86 -8.00
CA THR A 126 -23.76 -18.17 -8.26
C THR A 126 -22.86 -16.99 -7.90
N VAL A 127 -23.25 -15.77 -8.30
CA VAL A 127 -22.50 -14.52 -7.99
C VAL A 127 -22.49 -14.26 -6.50
N TYR A 128 -23.61 -14.37 -5.80
CA TYR A 128 -23.65 -14.17 -4.34
C TYR A 128 -22.85 -15.24 -3.60
N LEU A 129 -22.88 -16.49 -4.06
CA LEU A 129 -22.04 -17.55 -3.50
C LEU A 129 -20.55 -17.24 -3.68
N ALA A 130 -20.13 -16.82 -4.87
CA ALA A 130 -18.75 -16.43 -5.13
C ALA A 130 -18.34 -15.22 -4.24
N ASN A 131 -19.18 -14.18 -4.16
CA ASN A 131 -18.92 -13.03 -3.30
C ASN A 131 -18.75 -13.42 -1.82
N SER A 132 -19.50 -14.43 -1.34
CA SER A 132 -19.36 -14.92 0.03
C SER A 132 -18.00 -15.54 0.34
N TYR A 133 -17.34 -16.09 -0.67
CA TYR A 133 -15.95 -16.59 -0.54
C TYR A 133 -14.93 -15.46 -0.60
N VAL A 134 -15.17 -14.43 -1.42
CA VAL A 134 -14.31 -13.21 -1.43
C VAL A 134 -14.31 -12.55 -0.05
N ALA A 135 -15.48 -12.44 0.58
CA ALA A 135 -15.61 -11.86 1.92
C ALA A 135 -14.84 -12.65 3.01
N ASP A 136 -14.65 -13.94 2.82
CA ASP A 136 -13.82 -14.79 3.70
C ASP A 136 -12.33 -14.81 3.29
N ASN A 137 -11.90 -13.91 2.42
CA ASN A 137 -10.54 -13.89 1.87
C ASN A 137 -10.12 -15.19 1.15
N ARG A 138 -11.07 -15.79 0.41
CA ARG A 138 -10.92 -17.03 -0.36
C ARG A 138 -11.23 -16.78 -1.84
N PRO A 139 -10.45 -15.95 -2.53
CA PRO A 139 -10.74 -15.55 -3.92
C PRO A 139 -10.66 -16.74 -4.91
N ASP A 140 -9.79 -17.71 -4.65
CA ASP A 140 -9.65 -18.87 -5.55
C ASP A 140 -10.92 -19.72 -5.59
N ASP A 141 -11.62 -19.89 -4.47
CA ASP A 141 -12.90 -20.60 -4.44
C ASP A 141 -13.99 -19.81 -5.20
N ALA A 142 -14.02 -18.50 -5.05
CA ALA A 142 -14.95 -17.63 -5.78
C ALA A 142 -14.72 -17.72 -7.30
N ILE A 143 -13.47 -17.65 -7.73
CA ILE A 143 -13.06 -17.79 -9.13
C ILE A 143 -13.45 -19.16 -9.67
N ALA A 144 -13.23 -20.25 -8.91
CA ALA A 144 -13.60 -21.59 -9.33
C ALA A 144 -15.12 -21.77 -9.54
N ILE A 145 -15.93 -21.15 -8.68
CA ILE A 145 -17.40 -21.15 -8.80
C ILE A 145 -17.85 -20.44 -10.08
N MET A 146 -17.33 -19.22 -10.32
CA MET A 146 -17.68 -18.43 -11.50
C MET A 146 -17.18 -19.07 -12.80
N ASP A 147 -15.98 -19.63 -12.80
CA ASP A 147 -15.43 -20.34 -13.94
C ASP A 147 -16.25 -21.62 -14.25
N GLY A 148 -16.67 -22.35 -13.21
CA GLY A 148 -17.58 -23.49 -13.33
C GLY A 148 -18.92 -23.11 -13.94
N PHE A 149 -19.49 -21.98 -13.57
CA PHE A 149 -20.72 -21.44 -14.16
C PHE A 149 -20.50 -21.09 -15.64
N LEU A 150 -19.46 -20.36 -15.98
CA LEU A 150 -19.15 -19.93 -17.34
C LEU A 150 -18.83 -21.08 -18.29
N ARG A 151 -18.31 -22.21 -17.81
CA ARG A 151 -18.15 -23.41 -18.64
C ARG A 151 -19.49 -23.98 -19.11
N ARG A 152 -20.55 -23.84 -18.30
CA ARG A 152 -21.92 -24.25 -18.68
C ARG A 152 -22.64 -23.16 -19.49
N HIS A 153 -22.31 -21.88 -19.21
CA HIS A 153 -22.94 -20.70 -19.82
C HIS A 153 -21.92 -19.79 -20.52
N PRO A 154 -21.23 -20.28 -21.58
CA PRO A 154 -20.11 -19.54 -22.18
C PRO A 154 -20.47 -18.21 -22.86
N LYS A 155 -21.78 -17.98 -23.07
CA LYS A 155 -22.31 -16.73 -23.66
C LYS A 155 -22.79 -15.73 -22.62
N ASP A 156 -22.72 -16.01 -21.34
CA ASP A 156 -23.10 -15.08 -20.29
C ASP A 156 -22.00 -14.04 -20.09
N MET A 157 -22.16 -12.86 -20.70
CA MET A 157 -21.14 -11.81 -20.69
C MET A 157 -21.04 -11.11 -19.34
N GLU A 158 -22.14 -10.99 -18.61
CA GLU A 158 -22.18 -10.42 -17.28
C GLU A 158 -21.43 -11.29 -16.24
N ALA A 159 -21.65 -12.62 -16.30
CA ALA A 159 -20.90 -13.56 -15.49
C ALA A 159 -19.38 -13.54 -15.86
N ARG A 160 -19.08 -13.36 -17.15
CA ARG A 160 -17.70 -13.23 -17.64
C ARG A 160 -17.03 -11.97 -17.13
N GLU A 161 -17.73 -10.85 -17.13
CA GLU A 161 -17.26 -9.60 -16.58
C GLU A 161 -16.96 -9.75 -15.08
N ARG A 162 -17.90 -10.36 -14.34
CA ARG A 162 -17.73 -10.60 -12.91
C ARG A 162 -16.54 -11.49 -12.59
N LEU A 163 -16.31 -12.55 -13.37
CA LEU A 163 -15.11 -13.38 -13.23
C LEU A 163 -13.84 -12.57 -13.52
N GLY A 164 -13.85 -11.72 -14.55
CA GLY A 164 -12.73 -10.85 -14.88
C GLY A 164 -12.38 -9.89 -13.73
N GLN A 165 -13.39 -9.28 -13.08
CA GLN A 165 -13.22 -8.44 -11.90
C GLN A 165 -12.63 -9.22 -10.72
N MET A 166 -13.18 -10.42 -10.41
CA MET A 166 -12.65 -11.25 -9.33
C MET A 166 -11.19 -11.67 -9.56
N LEU A 167 -10.82 -11.99 -10.80
CA LEU A 167 -9.44 -12.30 -11.16
C LEU A 167 -8.52 -11.09 -11.02
N MET A 168 -9.00 -9.90 -11.39
CA MET A 168 -8.28 -8.64 -11.22
C MET A 168 -8.03 -8.34 -9.73
N ASP A 169 -9.05 -8.45 -8.90
CA ASP A 169 -8.96 -8.21 -7.46
C ASP A 169 -8.05 -9.24 -6.75
N ALA A 170 -7.96 -10.45 -7.31
CA ALA A 170 -7.03 -11.49 -6.86
C ALA A 170 -5.60 -11.33 -7.42
N GLY A 171 -5.30 -10.25 -8.15
CA GLY A 171 -3.99 -10.02 -8.77
C GLY A 171 -3.63 -10.98 -9.92
N GLN A 172 -4.61 -11.73 -10.45
CA GLN A 172 -4.41 -12.67 -11.57
C GLN A 172 -4.60 -11.96 -12.92
N ASP A 173 -3.88 -10.86 -13.12
CA ASP A 173 -4.08 -9.91 -14.23
C ASP A 173 -4.08 -10.53 -15.61
N ALA A 174 -3.16 -11.44 -15.91
CA ALA A 174 -3.10 -12.09 -17.21
C ALA A 174 -4.36 -12.93 -17.52
N LYS A 175 -4.88 -13.65 -16.51
CA LYS A 175 -6.11 -14.44 -16.66
C LYS A 175 -7.34 -13.54 -16.75
N ALA A 176 -7.38 -12.46 -15.94
CA ALA A 176 -8.44 -11.47 -16.01
C ALA A 176 -8.56 -10.89 -17.43
N LEU A 177 -7.44 -10.48 -18.01
CA LEU A 177 -7.41 -9.93 -19.35
C LEU A 177 -7.89 -10.95 -20.42
N ASP A 178 -7.49 -12.22 -20.30
CA ASP A 178 -7.93 -13.28 -21.21
C ASP A 178 -9.43 -13.57 -21.13
N VAL A 179 -10.00 -13.46 -19.92
CA VAL A 179 -11.44 -13.60 -19.70
C VAL A 179 -12.20 -12.41 -20.27
N LEU A 180 -11.78 -11.18 -19.95
CA LEU A 180 -12.44 -9.95 -20.35
C LEU A 180 -12.37 -9.72 -21.88
N LYS A 181 -11.29 -10.07 -22.55
CA LYS A 181 -11.15 -9.97 -24.01
C LYS A 181 -12.19 -10.80 -24.77
N LYS A 182 -12.76 -11.84 -24.17
CA LYS A 182 -13.81 -12.66 -24.78
C LYS A 182 -15.18 -11.99 -24.79
N ILE A 183 -15.33 -10.84 -24.11
CA ILE A 183 -16.52 -10.00 -24.20
C ILE A 183 -16.46 -9.22 -25.54
N PRO A 184 -17.45 -9.37 -26.43
CA PRO A 184 -17.48 -8.61 -27.69
C PRO A 184 -17.42 -7.11 -27.42
N GLU A 185 -16.70 -6.36 -28.25
CA GLU A 185 -16.45 -4.93 -28.00
C GLU A 185 -17.75 -4.11 -27.80
N LYS A 186 -18.80 -4.47 -28.52
CA LYS A 186 -20.11 -3.79 -28.43
C LYS A 186 -20.91 -4.10 -27.16
N GLU A 187 -20.53 -5.16 -26.44
CA GLU A 187 -21.18 -5.62 -25.22
C GLU A 187 -20.39 -5.28 -23.95
N ARG A 188 -19.24 -4.62 -24.11
CA ARG A 188 -18.43 -4.21 -22.95
C ARG A 188 -19.09 -3.06 -22.22
N SER A 189 -19.36 -3.24 -20.94
CA SER A 189 -19.80 -2.19 -20.02
C SER A 189 -18.66 -1.22 -19.69
N ALA A 190 -18.97 -0.13 -19.00
CA ALA A 190 -17.97 0.76 -18.41
C ALA A 190 -17.07 0.01 -17.41
N ASP A 191 -17.67 -0.86 -16.58
CA ASP A 191 -16.95 -1.70 -15.61
C ASP A 191 -15.99 -2.68 -16.30
N ALA A 192 -16.43 -3.35 -17.37
CA ALA A 192 -15.56 -4.25 -18.14
C ALA A 192 -14.37 -3.50 -18.76
N LEU A 193 -14.61 -2.31 -19.29
CA LEU A 193 -13.56 -1.46 -19.87
C LEU A 193 -12.61 -0.93 -18.80
N TYR A 194 -13.12 -0.56 -17.63
CA TYR A 194 -12.31 -0.18 -16.47
C TYR A 194 -11.42 -1.34 -16.01
N ALA A 195 -12.02 -2.53 -15.79
CA ALA A 195 -11.28 -3.72 -15.37
C ALA A 195 -10.18 -4.08 -16.41
N MET A 196 -10.50 -4.04 -17.71
CA MET A 196 -9.52 -4.24 -18.77
C MET A 196 -8.40 -3.19 -18.71
N GLY A 197 -8.74 -1.93 -18.51
CA GLY A 197 -7.78 -0.84 -18.44
C GLY A 197 -6.83 -0.99 -17.26
N ARG A 198 -7.34 -1.28 -16.07
CA ARG A 198 -6.56 -1.49 -14.85
C ARG A 198 -5.62 -2.68 -14.99
N VAL A 199 -6.13 -3.83 -15.42
CA VAL A 199 -5.32 -5.04 -15.66
C VAL A 199 -4.22 -4.79 -16.70
N GLN A 200 -4.54 -4.08 -17.80
CA GLN A 200 -3.54 -3.72 -18.80
C GLN A 200 -2.48 -2.77 -18.26
N GLY A 201 -2.86 -1.85 -17.38
CA GLY A 201 -1.93 -0.98 -16.66
C GLY A 201 -0.93 -1.78 -15.83
N ASN A 202 -1.43 -2.72 -15.01
CA ASN A 202 -0.63 -3.63 -14.19
C ASN A 202 0.34 -4.48 -15.04
N LEU A 203 -0.09 -4.91 -16.22
CA LEU A 203 0.73 -5.66 -17.17
C LEU A 203 1.68 -4.78 -18.01
N GLY A 204 1.78 -3.49 -17.73
CA GLY A 204 2.63 -2.55 -18.46
C GLY A 204 2.12 -2.17 -19.86
N MET A 205 0.92 -2.58 -20.24
CA MET A 205 0.29 -2.31 -21.54
C MET A 205 -0.36 -0.91 -21.58
N ARG A 206 0.38 0.12 -21.19
CA ARG A 206 -0.11 1.47 -20.86
C ARG A 206 -0.98 2.11 -21.94
N LYS A 207 -0.59 2.02 -23.20
CA LYS A 207 -1.40 2.59 -24.30
C LYS A 207 -2.79 1.97 -24.40
N ALA A 208 -2.88 0.66 -24.22
CA ALA A 208 -4.16 -0.05 -24.24
C ALA A 208 -5.00 0.25 -22.99
N ALA A 209 -4.36 0.36 -21.82
CA ALA A 209 -4.98 0.76 -20.58
C ALA A 209 -5.67 2.14 -20.72
N ILE A 210 -4.94 3.16 -21.14
CA ILE A 210 -5.47 4.52 -21.36
C ILE A 210 -6.64 4.49 -22.36
N ALA A 211 -6.54 3.71 -23.45
CA ALA A 211 -7.60 3.64 -24.45
C ALA A 211 -8.91 3.05 -23.88
N ASN A 212 -8.83 1.97 -23.08
CA ASN A 212 -10.01 1.37 -22.47
C ASN A 212 -10.58 2.24 -21.34
N LEU A 213 -9.74 2.82 -20.50
CA LEU A 213 -10.18 3.74 -19.44
C LEU A 213 -10.87 4.98 -20.01
N LYS A 214 -10.37 5.56 -21.11
CA LYS A 214 -11.07 6.65 -21.82
C LYS A 214 -12.46 6.24 -22.29
N LYS A 215 -12.62 5.02 -22.80
CA LYS A 215 -13.92 4.51 -23.20
C LYS A 215 -14.85 4.33 -22.00
N ALA A 216 -14.34 3.81 -20.88
CA ALA A 216 -15.11 3.65 -19.64
C ALA A 216 -15.63 5.02 -19.14
N VAL A 217 -14.75 6.02 -19.03
CA VAL A 217 -15.11 7.39 -18.63
C VAL A 217 -16.05 8.06 -19.63
N ALA A 218 -15.94 7.77 -20.93
CA ALA A 218 -16.86 8.30 -21.93
C ALA A 218 -18.27 7.68 -21.82
N MET A 219 -18.40 6.45 -21.32
CA MET A 219 -19.68 5.80 -21.05
C MET A 219 -20.30 6.24 -19.73
N ASP A 220 -19.48 6.44 -18.74
CA ASP A 220 -19.85 6.92 -17.41
C ASP A 220 -18.86 8.00 -16.93
N PRO A 221 -19.17 9.29 -17.14
CA PRO A 221 -18.31 10.40 -16.74
C PRO A 221 -18.14 10.57 -15.21
N GLU A 222 -19.01 9.97 -14.41
CA GLU A 222 -18.96 10.00 -12.95
C GLU A 222 -18.26 8.77 -12.35
N PHE A 223 -17.76 7.86 -13.20
CA PHE A 223 -17.07 6.66 -12.75
C PHE A 223 -15.71 7.02 -12.14
N THR A 224 -15.72 7.36 -10.85
CA THR A 224 -14.55 7.88 -10.12
C THR A 224 -13.35 6.95 -10.17
N GLU A 225 -13.54 5.63 -10.01
CA GLU A 225 -12.46 4.65 -10.04
C GLU A 225 -11.78 4.60 -11.41
N ALA A 226 -12.55 4.73 -12.50
CA ALA A 226 -12.01 4.79 -13.85
C ALA A 226 -11.26 6.11 -14.11
N LEU A 227 -11.74 7.23 -13.57
CA LEU A 227 -11.05 8.52 -13.63
C LEU A 227 -9.71 8.48 -12.88
N VAL A 228 -9.71 7.97 -11.64
CA VAL A 228 -8.49 7.83 -10.82
C VAL A 228 -7.46 6.96 -11.54
N GLU A 229 -7.87 5.81 -12.04
CA GLU A 229 -6.97 4.90 -12.76
C GLU A 229 -6.44 5.52 -14.07
N LEU A 230 -7.30 6.23 -14.82
CA LEU A 230 -6.89 6.94 -16.02
C LEU A 230 -5.83 8.01 -15.74
N ALA A 231 -6.05 8.81 -14.70
CA ALA A 231 -5.09 9.82 -14.26
C ALA A 231 -3.75 9.19 -13.85
N TYR A 232 -3.80 8.09 -13.09
CA TYR A 232 -2.60 7.34 -12.70
C TYR A 232 -1.83 6.79 -13.90
N GLN A 233 -2.53 6.24 -14.91
CA GLN A 233 -1.87 5.77 -16.13
C GLN A 233 -1.24 6.91 -16.93
N TYR A 234 -1.79 8.13 -16.90
CA TYR A 234 -1.16 9.32 -17.45
C TYR A 234 0.08 9.76 -16.65
N GLU A 235 0.05 9.71 -15.32
CA GLU A 235 1.23 9.95 -14.49
C GLU A 235 2.39 9.01 -14.85
N LEU A 236 2.10 7.70 -14.94
CA LEU A 236 3.09 6.70 -15.35
C LEU A 236 3.61 6.91 -16.79
N ALA A 237 2.80 7.53 -17.64
CA ALA A 237 3.20 7.94 -18.99
C ALA A 237 3.99 9.25 -19.00
N LYS A 238 4.17 9.92 -17.85
CA LYS A 238 4.72 11.28 -17.69
C LYS A 238 3.91 12.36 -18.44
N ASP A 239 2.65 12.09 -18.79
CA ASP A 239 1.71 13.06 -19.32
C ASP A 239 0.99 13.75 -18.16
N TYR A 240 1.75 14.56 -17.42
CA TYR A 240 1.28 15.21 -16.19
C TYR A 240 0.13 16.18 -16.43
N VAL A 241 0.09 16.81 -17.62
CA VAL A 241 -1.00 17.74 -18.00
C VAL A 241 -2.34 17.01 -18.14
N SER A 242 -2.32 15.84 -18.78
CA SER A 242 -3.54 15.01 -18.87
C SER A 242 -3.97 14.46 -17.52
N ALA A 243 -3.02 14.03 -16.68
CA ALA A 243 -3.29 13.55 -15.32
C ALA A 243 -3.91 14.67 -14.46
N GLU A 244 -3.32 15.87 -14.49
CA GLU A 244 -3.80 17.03 -13.75
C GLU A 244 -5.26 17.37 -14.09
N ARG A 245 -5.60 17.40 -15.39
CA ARG A 245 -6.96 17.68 -15.85
C ARG A 245 -7.97 16.67 -15.31
N ILE A 246 -7.62 15.38 -15.30
CA ILE A 246 -8.54 14.33 -14.81
C ILE A 246 -8.69 14.41 -13.30
N TYR A 247 -7.61 14.55 -12.52
CA TYR A 247 -7.75 14.75 -11.08
C TYR A 247 -8.50 16.03 -10.72
N GLY A 248 -8.31 17.09 -11.51
CA GLY A 248 -9.09 18.34 -11.38
C GLY A 248 -10.59 18.10 -11.55
N SER A 249 -10.99 17.32 -12.57
CA SER A 249 -12.42 16.99 -12.78
C SER A 249 -13.01 16.14 -11.63
N ILE A 250 -12.21 15.31 -10.97
CA ILE A 250 -12.65 14.55 -9.78
C ILE A 250 -12.98 15.52 -8.62
N LEU A 251 -12.12 16.52 -8.39
CA LEU A 251 -12.36 17.50 -7.34
C LEU A 251 -13.53 18.44 -7.63
N GLU A 252 -13.79 18.73 -8.91
CA GLU A 252 -15.00 19.49 -9.31
C GLU A 252 -16.30 18.74 -9.00
N GLN A 253 -16.27 17.40 -9.07
CA GLN A 253 -17.43 16.55 -8.73
C GLN A 253 -17.60 16.37 -7.21
N SER A 254 -16.51 16.31 -6.47
CA SER A 254 -16.53 16.11 -5.03
C SER A 254 -15.25 16.63 -4.38
N ASP A 255 -15.41 17.65 -3.51
CA ASP A 255 -14.32 18.21 -2.70
C ASP A 255 -13.78 17.21 -1.63
N SER A 256 -14.48 16.09 -1.44
CA SER A 256 -14.20 15.08 -0.41
C SER A 256 -13.22 14.01 -0.85
N PHE A 257 -12.30 14.32 -1.78
CA PHE A 257 -11.28 13.40 -2.27
C PHE A 257 -9.86 13.89 -1.91
N PRO A 258 -9.41 13.73 -0.65
CA PRO A 258 -8.09 14.20 -0.22
C PRO A 258 -6.95 13.54 -1.01
N GLU A 259 -7.09 12.29 -1.43
CA GLU A 259 -6.10 11.58 -2.23
C GLU A 259 -5.90 12.20 -3.61
N ALA A 260 -6.99 12.54 -4.31
CA ALA A 260 -6.92 13.23 -5.60
C ALA A 260 -6.27 14.62 -5.46
N ARG A 261 -6.56 15.31 -4.36
CA ARG A 261 -5.96 16.61 -4.05
C ARG A 261 -4.45 16.49 -3.80
N LEU A 262 -4.01 15.49 -3.03
CA LEU A 262 -2.59 15.20 -2.83
C LEU A 262 -1.88 14.86 -4.16
N ARG A 263 -2.53 14.08 -5.03
CA ARG A 263 -2.00 13.80 -6.38
C ARG A 263 -1.85 15.08 -7.20
N LEU A 264 -2.83 15.98 -7.16
CA LEU A 264 -2.75 17.28 -7.85
C LEU A 264 -1.63 18.16 -7.30
N ILE A 265 -1.44 18.21 -5.98
CA ILE A 265 -0.31 18.90 -5.35
C ILE A 265 1.00 18.37 -5.91
N ASN A 266 1.23 17.06 -5.85
CA ASN A 266 2.43 16.41 -6.38
C ASN A 266 2.65 16.70 -7.87
N LEU A 267 1.60 16.61 -8.70
CA LEU A 267 1.69 16.90 -10.13
C LEU A 267 2.08 18.34 -10.40
N ASN A 268 1.50 19.31 -9.69
CA ASN A 268 1.83 20.72 -9.86
C ASN A 268 3.27 21.03 -9.41
N LEU A 269 3.77 20.35 -8.36
CA LEU A 269 5.19 20.43 -7.98
C LEU A 269 6.10 19.88 -9.09
N LYS A 270 5.78 18.73 -9.68
CA LYS A 270 6.52 18.18 -10.85
C LYS A 270 6.44 19.05 -12.10
N LEU A 271 5.34 19.76 -12.29
CA LEU A 271 5.17 20.75 -13.36
C LEU A 271 5.84 22.10 -13.04
N ASN A 272 6.50 22.21 -11.87
CA ASN A 272 7.15 23.41 -11.37
C ASN A 272 6.18 24.58 -11.17
N ASP A 273 4.94 24.29 -10.75
CA ASP A 273 3.93 25.26 -10.32
C ASP A 273 3.61 25.13 -8.83
N PRO A 274 4.55 25.56 -7.94
CA PRO A 274 4.36 25.48 -6.50
C PRO A 274 3.25 26.40 -5.99
N SER A 275 2.88 27.44 -6.74
CA SER A 275 1.81 28.36 -6.36
C SER A 275 0.45 27.68 -6.41
N LYS A 276 0.16 26.98 -7.51
CA LYS A 276 -1.07 26.20 -7.65
C LYS A 276 -1.11 25.01 -6.68
N ALA A 277 0.05 24.35 -6.45
CA ALA A 277 0.17 23.31 -5.45
C ALA A 277 -0.17 23.83 -4.04
N LEU A 278 0.29 25.05 -3.69
CA LEU A 278 -0.03 25.70 -2.42
C LEU A 278 -1.52 26.03 -2.28
N GLU A 279 -2.16 26.58 -3.31
CA GLU A 279 -3.61 26.83 -3.31
C GLU A 279 -4.40 25.53 -3.05
N LEU A 280 -4.03 24.44 -3.72
CA LEU A 280 -4.64 23.12 -3.52
C LEU A 280 -4.44 22.60 -2.10
N ALA A 281 -3.26 22.80 -1.51
CA ALA A 281 -2.96 22.35 -0.16
C ALA A 281 -3.75 23.15 0.89
N LEU A 282 -3.82 24.48 0.74
CA LEU A 282 -4.57 25.36 1.66
C LEU A 282 -6.10 25.15 1.57
N ALA A 283 -6.62 24.75 0.40
CA ALA A 283 -8.02 24.40 0.21
C ALA A 283 -8.35 22.97 0.66
N GLY A 284 -7.37 22.19 1.11
CA GLY A 284 -7.57 20.80 1.53
C GLY A 284 -8.17 20.65 2.93
N PRO A 285 -8.51 19.42 3.34
CA PRO A 285 -9.07 19.17 4.65
C PRO A 285 -8.05 19.53 5.75
N PRO A 286 -8.45 20.23 6.83
CA PRO A 286 -7.55 20.65 7.90
C PRO A 286 -7.21 19.49 8.86
N THR A 287 -7.02 18.29 8.32
CA THR A 287 -6.60 17.12 9.09
C THR A 287 -5.07 17.04 9.16
N LYS A 288 -4.55 16.66 10.34
CA LYS A 288 -3.11 16.53 10.55
C LYS A 288 -2.44 15.64 9.49
N SER A 289 -3.07 14.52 9.12
CA SER A 289 -2.52 13.60 8.12
C SER A 289 -2.35 14.30 6.77
N PHE A 290 -3.42 14.90 6.23
CA PHE A 290 -3.37 15.59 4.94
C PHE A 290 -2.33 16.73 4.91
N ILE A 291 -2.29 17.54 5.97
CA ILE A 291 -1.33 18.65 6.07
C ILE A 291 0.10 18.12 6.02
N LEU A 292 0.42 17.07 6.80
CA LEU A 292 1.76 16.51 6.84
C LEU A 292 2.15 15.84 5.52
N ASP A 293 1.24 15.12 4.87
CA ASP A 293 1.48 14.52 3.56
C ASP A 293 1.80 15.60 2.51
N ALA A 294 1.02 16.69 2.50
CA ALA A 294 1.28 17.84 1.62
C ALA A 294 2.63 18.49 1.93
N VAL A 295 2.93 18.78 3.21
CA VAL A 295 4.21 19.38 3.64
C VAL A 295 5.40 18.56 3.18
N LEU A 296 5.33 17.24 3.33
CA LEU A 296 6.40 16.33 2.88
C LEU A 296 6.64 16.42 1.37
N MET A 297 5.58 16.55 0.56
CA MET A 297 5.71 16.73 -0.89
C MET A 297 6.46 18.01 -1.22
N PHE A 298 6.12 19.13 -0.56
CA PHE A 298 6.82 20.42 -0.77
C PHE A 298 8.28 20.35 -0.33
N ILE A 299 8.58 19.71 0.80
CA ILE A 299 9.95 19.56 1.31
C ILE A 299 10.77 18.71 0.35
N ASN A 300 10.25 17.55 -0.08
CA ASN A 300 10.95 16.62 -0.96
C ASN A 300 11.30 17.23 -2.32
N ASP A 301 10.45 18.13 -2.84
CA ASP A 301 10.68 18.84 -4.10
C ASP A 301 11.41 20.20 -3.91
N GLY A 302 11.85 20.52 -2.68
CA GLY A 302 12.64 21.71 -2.37
C GLY A 302 11.84 23.03 -2.27
N PHE A 303 10.52 22.97 -2.22
CA PHE A 303 9.65 24.14 -2.09
C PHE A 303 9.37 24.50 -0.61
N PHE A 304 10.42 24.71 0.15
CA PHE A 304 10.40 24.85 1.61
C PHE A 304 9.50 26.00 2.10
N ALA A 305 9.46 27.13 1.40
CA ALA A 305 8.63 28.29 1.80
C ALA A 305 7.14 27.96 1.75
N GLN A 306 6.70 27.27 0.70
CA GLN A 306 5.32 26.82 0.54
C GLN A 306 5.00 25.72 1.55
N GLY A 307 5.90 24.75 1.73
CA GLY A 307 5.78 23.72 2.77
C GLY A 307 5.61 24.31 4.16
N SER A 308 6.38 25.38 4.49
CA SER A 308 6.24 26.12 5.74
C SER A 308 4.86 26.76 5.90
N THR A 309 4.31 27.35 4.84
CA THR A 309 2.97 27.96 4.84
C THR A 309 1.87 26.91 5.08
N VAL A 310 1.97 25.74 4.44
CA VAL A 310 1.02 24.63 4.64
C VAL A 310 1.13 24.11 6.08
N LEU A 311 2.35 23.98 6.60
CA LEU A 311 2.60 23.50 7.96
C LEU A 311 1.97 24.42 9.02
N ASP A 312 1.91 25.72 8.76
CA ASP A 312 1.29 26.70 9.68
C ASP A 312 -0.22 26.43 9.90
N MET A 313 -0.90 25.67 9.04
CA MET A 313 -2.28 25.24 9.27
C MET A 313 -2.42 24.42 10.57
N LEU A 314 -1.36 23.72 11.00
CA LEU A 314 -1.37 22.95 12.25
C LEU A 314 -1.45 23.82 13.50
N THR A 315 -1.24 25.14 13.39
CA THR A 315 -1.29 26.08 14.53
C THR A 315 -2.70 26.62 14.80
N THR A 316 -3.66 26.38 13.89
CA THR A 316 -5.01 26.97 13.97
C THR A 316 -5.95 26.25 14.95
N GLY A 317 -5.58 25.07 15.48
CA GLY A 317 -6.45 24.20 16.29
C GLY A 317 -6.20 24.20 17.80
N GLY A 318 -5.41 25.14 18.35
CA GLY A 318 -5.10 25.22 19.78
C GLY A 318 -3.71 24.71 20.13
N THR A 319 -3.55 23.45 20.58
CA THR A 319 -2.23 22.90 20.92
C THR A 319 -1.45 22.55 19.66
N VAL A 320 -0.28 23.19 19.50
CA VAL A 320 0.62 22.94 18.36
C VAL A 320 1.26 21.55 18.53
N PRO A 321 1.12 20.64 17.56
CA PRO A 321 1.67 19.29 17.67
C PRO A 321 3.20 19.28 17.46
N ALA A 322 3.88 18.25 17.99
CA ALA A 322 5.33 18.11 17.88
C ALA A 322 5.83 18.04 16.42
N GLU A 323 5.00 17.52 15.50
CA GLU A 323 5.29 17.46 14.08
C GLU A 323 5.52 18.87 13.48
N TYR A 324 4.80 19.86 13.93
CA TYR A 324 5.02 21.25 13.50
C TYR A 324 6.46 21.68 13.76
N TYR A 325 6.92 21.53 14.98
CA TYR A 325 8.27 21.94 15.37
C TYR A 325 9.34 21.12 14.66
N PHE A 326 9.10 19.81 14.52
CA PHE A 326 10.03 18.92 13.85
C PHE A 326 10.21 19.30 12.37
N TYR A 327 9.12 19.51 11.62
CA TYR A 327 9.23 19.89 10.20
C TYR A 327 9.64 21.36 10.00
N LYS A 328 9.35 22.26 10.93
CA LYS A 328 9.96 23.61 10.92
C LYS A 328 11.47 23.53 11.09
N ALA A 329 11.97 22.60 11.89
CA ALA A 329 13.40 22.37 12.00
C ALA A 329 14.03 21.85 10.70
N VAL A 330 13.36 20.90 10.03
CA VAL A 330 13.81 20.41 8.71
C VAL A 330 13.86 21.56 7.69
N ILE A 331 12.83 22.38 7.64
CA ILE A 331 12.75 23.53 6.74
C ILE A 331 13.84 24.56 7.06
N ALA A 332 14.10 24.82 8.34
CA ALA A 332 15.15 25.76 8.76
C ALA A 332 16.54 25.28 8.37
N ASP A 333 16.81 23.98 8.51
CA ASP A 333 18.11 23.40 8.15
C ASP A 333 18.30 23.29 6.63
N GLU A 334 17.40 22.57 5.95
CA GLU A 334 17.54 22.25 4.52
C GLU A 334 17.14 23.42 3.61
N GLY A 335 16.11 24.17 3.98
CA GLY A 335 15.54 25.24 3.14
C GLY A 335 16.17 26.61 3.40
N GLU A 336 16.45 26.95 4.67
CA GLU A 336 17.00 28.26 5.05
C GLU A 336 18.51 28.19 5.31
N ASN A 337 19.10 26.99 5.39
CA ASN A 337 20.48 26.75 5.80
C ASN A 337 20.82 27.38 7.15
N ASP A 338 19.86 27.33 8.10
CA ASP A 338 19.97 27.86 9.45
C ASP A 338 19.84 26.74 10.51
N PRO A 339 20.91 25.98 10.76
CA PRO A 339 20.89 24.91 11.75
C PRO A 339 20.67 25.42 13.20
N SER A 340 20.95 26.70 13.49
CA SER A 340 20.69 27.28 14.81
C SER A 340 19.19 27.47 15.04
N LYS A 341 18.48 27.94 14.04
CA LYS A 341 17.03 28.05 14.06
C LYS A 341 16.38 26.66 14.12
N ALA A 342 16.94 25.68 13.40
CA ALA A 342 16.48 24.29 13.45
C ALA A 342 16.59 23.72 14.87
N LEU A 343 17.71 23.93 15.57
CA LEU A 343 17.89 23.54 16.98
C LEU A 343 16.84 24.16 17.88
N THR A 344 16.51 25.44 17.68
CA THR A 344 15.48 26.14 18.46
C THR A 344 14.09 25.48 18.30
N TYR A 345 13.72 25.10 17.09
CA TYR A 345 12.47 24.37 16.86
C TYR A 345 12.48 22.98 17.51
N LEU A 346 13.59 22.25 17.41
CA LEU A 346 13.71 20.93 18.02
C LEU A 346 13.65 20.97 19.56
N ASP A 347 13.98 22.12 20.20
CA ASP A 347 13.85 22.30 21.64
C ASP A 347 12.39 22.31 22.14
N GLU A 348 11.45 22.63 21.26
CA GLU A 348 10.01 22.60 21.56
C GLU A 348 9.42 21.17 21.51
N VAL A 349 10.12 20.17 20.94
CA VAL A 349 9.70 18.77 20.94
C VAL A 349 10.00 18.16 22.32
N LYS A 350 8.97 17.78 23.05
CA LYS A 350 9.07 17.31 24.45
C LYS A 350 9.37 15.82 24.55
N GLU A 351 9.94 15.40 25.67
CA GLU A 351 10.25 13.98 25.93
C GLU A 351 9.04 13.05 25.84
N THR A 352 7.84 13.58 26.09
CA THR A 352 6.58 12.83 26.00
C THR A 352 6.08 12.65 24.58
N ASP A 353 6.66 13.36 23.62
CA ASP A 353 6.22 13.33 22.23
C ASP A 353 6.81 12.11 21.50
N ARG A 354 6.00 11.49 20.65
CA ARG A 354 6.43 10.34 19.85
C ARG A 354 7.63 10.65 18.94
N LEU A 355 7.80 11.91 18.54
CA LEU A 355 8.91 12.35 17.68
C LEU A 355 10.18 12.68 18.45
N TYR A 356 10.17 12.64 19.78
CA TYR A 356 11.34 13.03 20.56
C TYR A 356 12.62 12.23 20.24
N PRO A 357 12.57 10.90 20.02
CA PRO A 357 13.76 10.16 19.59
C PRO A 357 14.34 10.68 18.27
N HIS A 358 13.47 11.03 17.32
CA HIS A 358 13.88 11.61 16.03
C HIS A 358 14.47 13.02 16.21
N ALA A 359 13.88 13.82 17.10
CA ALA A 359 14.38 15.15 17.43
C ALA A 359 15.78 15.09 18.09
N LEU A 360 16.00 14.15 19.03
CA LEU A 360 17.32 13.94 19.63
C LEU A 360 18.38 13.57 18.59
N ARG A 361 18.05 12.65 17.68
CA ARG A 361 18.94 12.26 16.60
C ARG A 361 19.28 13.45 15.70
N PHE A 362 18.28 14.22 15.29
CA PHE A 362 18.48 15.37 14.42
C PHE A 362 19.28 16.45 15.11
N LYS A 363 19.04 16.75 16.40
CA LYS A 363 19.87 17.65 17.20
C LYS A 363 21.34 17.22 17.22
N ALA A 364 21.59 15.95 17.45
CA ALA A 364 22.96 15.43 17.46
C ALA A 364 23.67 15.62 16.11
N GLN A 365 22.96 15.38 15.00
CA GLN A 365 23.50 15.58 13.65
C GLN A 365 23.81 17.05 13.38
N LEU A 366 22.90 17.98 13.73
CA LEU A 366 23.12 19.43 13.57
C LEU A 366 24.27 19.94 14.42
N LEU A 367 24.40 19.47 15.66
CA LEU A 367 25.50 19.83 16.55
C LEU A 367 26.85 19.32 16.04
N ALA A 368 26.89 18.09 15.53
CA ALA A 368 28.09 17.53 14.91
C ALA A 368 28.51 18.31 13.66
N ALA A 369 27.54 18.68 12.80
CA ALA A 369 27.82 19.51 11.62
C ALA A 369 28.37 20.90 11.99
N GLN A 370 28.05 21.42 13.19
CA GLN A 370 28.61 22.67 13.74
C GLN A 370 29.96 22.48 14.47
N GLY A 371 30.50 21.25 14.51
CA GLY A 371 31.72 20.92 15.25
C GLY A 371 31.54 20.88 16.77
N LYS A 372 30.30 20.84 17.27
CA LYS A 372 29.97 20.72 18.69
C LYS A 372 29.86 19.26 19.12
N ASP A 373 30.94 18.52 18.91
CA ASP A 373 31.00 17.07 19.04
C ASP A 373 30.59 16.57 20.44
N GLY A 374 31.01 17.29 21.50
CA GLY A 374 30.66 16.94 22.88
C GLY A 374 29.15 17.02 23.15
N GLU A 375 28.50 18.07 22.62
CA GLU A 375 27.06 18.22 22.73
C GLU A 375 26.32 17.16 21.88
N ALA A 376 26.80 16.86 20.69
CA ALA A 376 26.25 15.81 19.84
C ALA A 376 26.29 14.43 20.51
N LEU A 377 27.43 14.07 21.13
CA LEU A 377 27.57 12.83 21.88
C LEU A 377 26.66 12.81 23.12
N ALA A 378 26.44 13.95 23.79
CA ALA A 378 25.50 14.05 24.90
C ALA A 378 24.05 13.77 24.47
N MET A 379 23.64 14.18 23.27
CA MET A 379 22.31 13.84 22.72
C MET A 379 22.16 12.35 22.45
N ALA A 380 23.20 11.71 21.89
CA ALA A 380 23.21 10.26 21.68
C ALA A 380 23.15 9.49 23.01
N ALA A 381 23.93 9.92 24.02
CA ALA A 381 23.91 9.34 25.35
C ALA A 381 22.53 9.49 26.04
N LYS A 382 21.89 10.66 25.92
CA LYS A 382 20.52 10.89 26.40
C LYS A 382 19.54 9.94 25.71
N GLY A 383 19.67 9.76 24.40
CA GLY A 383 18.84 8.83 23.63
C GLY A 383 18.98 7.39 24.11
N LYS A 384 20.22 6.90 24.33
CA LYS A 384 20.46 5.56 24.89
C LYS A 384 19.86 5.38 26.28
N ALA A 385 19.96 6.41 27.13
CA ALA A 385 19.40 6.34 28.50
C ALA A 385 17.87 6.26 28.51
N LEU A 386 17.20 7.02 27.63
CA LEU A 386 15.73 7.04 27.53
C LEU A 386 15.17 5.87 26.72
N TYR A 387 15.92 5.39 25.76
CA TYR A 387 15.46 4.37 24.78
C TYR A 387 16.54 3.29 24.60
N PRO A 388 16.84 2.49 25.63
CA PRO A 388 17.92 1.49 25.59
C PRO A 388 17.70 0.41 24.52
N ASP A 389 16.43 0.19 24.13
CA ASP A 389 16.06 -0.79 23.10
C ASP A 389 15.97 -0.17 21.69
N ALA A 390 16.49 1.05 21.50
CA ALA A 390 16.53 1.69 20.19
C ALA A 390 17.95 1.70 19.63
N SER A 391 18.24 0.80 18.67
CA SER A 391 19.55 0.65 18.00
C SER A 391 20.09 1.95 17.44
N ILE A 392 19.20 2.84 17.00
CA ILE A 392 19.55 4.10 16.35
C ILE A 392 20.49 5.00 17.17
N PHE A 393 20.42 4.99 18.51
CA PHE A 393 21.28 5.84 19.35
C PHE A 393 22.68 5.27 19.54
N TYR A 394 22.84 3.95 19.53
CA TYR A 394 24.15 3.30 19.52
C TYR A 394 24.84 3.50 18.17
N ILE A 395 24.10 3.40 17.07
CA ILE A 395 24.56 3.68 15.71
C ILE A 395 24.96 5.16 15.58
N LEU A 396 24.14 6.08 16.08
CA LEU A 396 24.43 7.51 16.09
C LEU A 396 25.75 7.80 16.83
N GLU A 397 25.90 7.29 18.05
CA GLU A 397 27.13 7.49 18.83
C GLU A 397 28.36 6.91 18.11
N ALA A 398 28.22 5.71 17.55
CA ALA A 398 29.28 5.10 16.77
C ALA A 398 29.64 5.91 15.52
N GLY A 399 28.66 6.45 14.81
CA GLY A 399 28.85 7.33 13.67
C GLY A 399 29.60 8.61 14.03
N LEU A 400 29.20 9.28 15.11
CA LEU A 400 29.89 10.47 15.64
C LEU A 400 31.35 10.17 16.00
N LYS A 401 31.62 9.06 16.69
CA LYS A 401 32.98 8.62 17.02
C LYS A 401 33.81 8.27 15.78
N LYS A 402 33.19 7.64 14.76
CA LYS A 402 33.85 7.39 13.45
C LYS A 402 34.30 8.69 12.79
N GLN A 403 33.45 9.72 12.78
CA GLN A 403 33.79 11.03 12.21
C GLN A 403 34.98 11.70 12.93
N GLN A 404 35.12 11.47 14.23
CA GLN A 404 36.26 11.92 15.04
C GLN A 404 37.53 11.04 14.86
N GLY A 405 37.45 9.96 14.08
CA GLY A 405 38.52 9.00 13.93
C GLY A 405 38.63 7.97 15.07
N ASP A 406 37.76 8.02 16.06
CA ASP A 406 37.69 7.06 17.18
C ASP A 406 36.98 5.76 16.80
N LEU A 407 37.63 4.96 15.96
CA LEU A 407 37.07 3.67 15.52
C LEU A 407 36.97 2.65 16.68
N LYS A 408 37.79 2.80 17.74
CA LYS A 408 37.69 1.93 18.93
C LYS A 408 36.44 2.30 19.76
N GLY A 409 36.21 3.56 19.96
CA GLY A 409 34.99 4.07 20.63
C GLY A 409 33.73 3.70 19.85
N ALA A 410 33.76 3.79 18.52
CA ALA A 410 32.64 3.35 17.67
C ALA A 410 32.33 1.85 17.83
N GLU A 411 33.38 1.01 17.83
CA GLU A 411 33.23 -0.43 18.09
C GLU A 411 32.62 -0.70 19.47
N ALA A 412 33.07 0.02 20.50
CA ALA A 412 32.56 -0.15 21.87
C ALA A 412 31.06 0.21 21.95
N SER A 413 30.64 1.32 21.33
CA SER A 413 29.23 1.73 21.30
C SER A 413 28.33 0.71 20.62
N LEU A 414 28.77 0.15 19.48
CA LEU A 414 27.99 -0.88 18.75
C LEU A 414 27.89 -2.19 19.53
N LYS A 415 28.97 -2.59 20.23
CA LYS A 415 28.95 -3.77 21.09
C LYS A 415 28.04 -3.57 22.30
N GLU A 416 28.07 -2.39 22.93
CA GLU A 416 27.14 -2.03 23.99
C GLU A 416 25.68 -2.19 23.49
N GLY A 417 25.36 -1.68 22.29
CA GLY A 417 24.05 -1.88 21.70
C GLY A 417 23.65 -3.34 21.50
N LEU A 418 24.60 -4.18 21.08
CA LEU A 418 24.38 -5.62 20.89
C LEU A 418 24.25 -6.41 22.20
N GLU A 419 24.70 -5.86 23.33
CA GLU A 419 24.43 -6.45 24.66
C GLU A 419 22.94 -6.28 25.02
N HIS A 420 22.32 -5.14 24.67
CA HIS A 420 20.89 -4.86 24.85
C HIS A 420 20.02 -5.52 23.79
N LEU A 421 20.39 -5.35 22.52
CA LEU A 421 19.64 -5.77 21.33
C LEU A 421 20.37 -6.93 20.64
N LYS A 422 20.28 -8.11 21.23
CA LYS A 422 20.94 -9.31 20.70
C LYS A 422 20.47 -9.59 19.27
N ASN A 423 21.45 -9.78 18.38
CA ASN A 423 21.21 -10.06 16.95
C ASN A 423 20.50 -8.95 16.16
N ASP A 424 20.53 -7.69 16.64
CA ASP A 424 20.04 -6.57 15.85
C ASP A 424 20.84 -6.48 14.54
N PRO A 425 20.18 -6.52 13.37
CA PRO A 425 20.87 -6.57 12.08
C PRO A 425 21.62 -5.29 11.76
N GLU A 426 21.08 -4.12 12.12
CA GLU A 426 21.68 -2.82 11.82
C GLU A 426 22.93 -2.58 12.68
N LEU A 427 22.87 -2.89 13.97
CA LEU A 427 24.05 -2.84 14.85
C LEU A 427 25.15 -3.80 14.40
N THR A 428 24.75 -5.02 14.00
CA THR A 428 25.70 -6.02 13.50
C THR A 428 26.34 -5.58 12.19
N TYR A 429 25.53 -4.97 11.29
CA TYR A 429 26.00 -4.40 10.03
C TYR A 429 27.02 -3.28 10.29
N GLU A 430 26.68 -2.29 11.12
CA GLU A 430 27.58 -1.18 11.44
C GLU A 430 28.87 -1.64 12.12
N LEU A 431 28.82 -2.66 13.00
CA LEU A 431 30.00 -3.24 13.60
C LEU A 431 30.91 -3.92 12.56
N ALA A 432 30.31 -4.62 11.58
CA ALA A 432 31.07 -5.20 10.49
C ALA A 432 31.76 -4.13 9.63
N MET A 433 31.10 -2.98 9.40
CA MET A 433 31.71 -1.85 8.69
C MET A 433 32.87 -1.24 9.48
N VAL A 434 32.79 -1.19 10.82
CA VAL A 434 33.94 -0.78 11.67
C VAL A 434 35.10 -1.80 11.56
N TYR A 435 34.80 -3.09 11.49
CA TYR A 435 35.83 -4.12 11.27
C TYR A 435 36.49 -3.99 9.91
N GLU A 436 35.75 -3.69 8.86
CA GLU A 436 36.29 -3.37 7.53
C GLU A 436 37.26 -2.18 7.60
N ALA A 437 36.81 -1.06 8.18
CA ALA A 437 37.60 0.15 8.33
C ALA A 437 38.88 -0.04 9.17
N THR A 438 38.90 -1.05 10.04
CA THR A 438 40.08 -1.39 10.88
C THR A 438 40.91 -2.55 10.32
N GLY A 439 40.66 -2.98 9.06
CA GLY A 439 41.41 -4.06 8.40
C GLY A 439 41.06 -5.48 8.90
N ARG A 440 39.98 -5.61 9.67
CA ARG A 440 39.50 -6.89 10.22
C ARG A 440 38.40 -7.50 9.35
N ARG A 441 38.55 -7.44 8.02
CA ARG A 441 37.61 -7.93 7.00
C ARG A 441 37.04 -9.33 7.28
N PRO A 442 37.88 -10.36 7.68
CA PRO A 442 37.33 -11.68 7.99
C PRO A 442 36.29 -11.68 9.13
N GLN A 443 36.48 -10.80 10.13
CA GLN A 443 35.51 -10.65 11.23
C GLN A 443 34.24 -9.93 10.76
N GLY A 444 34.38 -8.91 9.93
CA GLY A 444 33.25 -8.22 9.30
C GLY A 444 32.42 -9.18 8.45
N LEU A 445 33.09 -9.97 7.61
CA LEU A 445 32.40 -10.97 6.78
C LEU A 445 31.63 -12.02 7.62
N ALA A 446 32.24 -12.50 8.72
CA ALA A 446 31.59 -13.45 9.61
C ALA A 446 30.31 -12.88 10.25
N LEU A 447 30.33 -11.60 10.64
CA LEU A 447 29.14 -10.90 11.15
C LEU A 447 28.06 -10.80 10.07
N MET A 448 28.40 -10.39 8.86
CA MET A 448 27.44 -10.28 7.75
C MET A 448 26.83 -11.64 7.38
N GLU A 449 27.60 -12.72 7.46
CA GLU A 449 27.08 -14.08 7.29
C GLU A 449 26.05 -14.46 8.38
N THR A 450 26.20 -13.93 9.60
CA THR A 450 25.17 -14.12 10.63
C THR A 450 23.93 -13.30 10.34
N VAL A 451 24.07 -12.07 9.84
CA VAL A 451 22.93 -11.22 9.44
C VAL A 451 22.12 -11.89 8.34
N ILE A 452 22.73 -12.34 7.24
CA ILE A 452 22.00 -12.97 6.12
C ILE A 452 21.34 -14.30 6.49
N ARG A 453 21.86 -15.02 7.50
CA ARG A 453 21.21 -16.23 8.02
C ARG A 453 19.96 -15.92 8.84
N ALA A 454 20.00 -14.88 9.67
CA ALA A 454 18.88 -14.47 10.52
C ALA A 454 17.86 -13.63 9.74
N HIS A 455 18.34 -12.79 8.83
CA HIS A 455 17.57 -11.83 8.02
C HIS A 455 17.89 -12.02 6.53
N PRO A 456 17.34 -13.04 5.86
CA PRO A 456 17.69 -13.41 4.49
C PRO A 456 17.41 -12.31 3.45
N ASP A 457 16.61 -11.31 3.80
CA ASP A 457 16.23 -10.20 2.92
C ASP A 457 16.91 -8.86 3.30
N HIS A 458 18.01 -8.93 4.05
CA HIS A 458 18.80 -7.74 4.38
C HIS A 458 19.72 -7.36 3.20
N ALA A 459 19.26 -6.46 2.33
CA ALA A 459 19.92 -6.13 1.06
C ALA A 459 21.38 -5.74 1.21
N ASN A 460 21.73 -4.84 2.16
CA ASN A 460 23.10 -4.38 2.37
C ASN A 460 24.05 -5.50 2.83
N ALA A 461 23.59 -6.41 3.69
CA ALA A 461 24.41 -7.53 4.13
C ALA A 461 24.65 -8.54 3.00
N LEU A 462 23.60 -8.84 2.20
CA LEU A 462 23.73 -9.68 1.00
C LEU A 462 24.74 -9.06 0.02
N ASN A 463 24.63 -7.75 -0.22
CA ASN A 463 25.55 -7.02 -1.07
C ASN A 463 26.99 -7.07 -0.57
N TYR A 464 27.23 -6.80 0.71
CA TYR A 464 28.55 -6.82 1.33
C TYR A 464 29.23 -8.20 1.15
N VAL A 465 28.51 -9.28 1.50
CA VAL A 465 29.06 -10.63 1.37
C VAL A 465 29.35 -10.96 -0.09
N GLY A 466 28.41 -10.68 -1.00
CA GLY A 466 28.58 -10.95 -2.42
C GLY A 466 29.72 -10.15 -3.05
N TYR A 467 29.84 -8.87 -2.75
CA TYR A 467 30.94 -8.03 -3.20
C TYR A 467 32.30 -8.53 -2.67
N THR A 468 32.40 -8.84 -1.37
CA THR A 468 33.64 -9.32 -0.75
C THR A 468 34.11 -10.63 -1.37
N LEU A 469 33.19 -11.58 -1.61
CA LEU A 469 33.50 -12.83 -2.30
C LEU A 469 34.03 -12.58 -3.72
N ALA A 470 33.45 -11.62 -4.44
CA ALA A 470 33.89 -11.26 -5.79
C ALA A 470 35.27 -10.59 -5.77
N GLU A 471 35.51 -9.68 -4.83
CA GLU A 471 36.84 -9.07 -4.65
C GLU A 471 37.93 -10.12 -4.41
N GLU A 472 37.67 -11.08 -3.53
CA GLU A 472 38.59 -12.19 -3.23
C GLU A 472 38.66 -13.25 -4.34
N GLY A 473 37.80 -13.15 -5.38
CA GLY A 473 37.77 -14.08 -6.51
C GLY A 473 37.32 -15.49 -6.14
N ARG A 474 36.56 -15.65 -5.06
CA ARG A 474 36.11 -16.95 -4.56
C ARG A 474 34.58 -17.05 -4.55
N GLU A 475 34.05 -18.24 -4.67
CA GLU A 475 32.59 -18.53 -4.63
C GLU A 475 31.74 -17.60 -5.53
N LEU A 476 32.26 -17.28 -6.73
CA LEU A 476 31.63 -16.29 -7.63
C LEU A 476 30.19 -16.60 -8.00
N ASP A 477 29.77 -17.88 -8.02
CA ASP A 477 28.38 -18.26 -8.26
C ASP A 477 27.49 -17.89 -7.08
N ARG A 478 27.97 -18.12 -5.85
CA ARG A 478 27.29 -17.68 -4.63
C ARG A 478 27.24 -16.14 -4.56
N ALA A 479 28.35 -15.48 -4.86
CA ALA A 479 28.40 -14.02 -4.92
C ALA A 479 27.32 -13.46 -5.84
N LEU A 480 27.17 -14.05 -7.04
CA LEU A 480 26.13 -13.63 -8.00
C LEU A 480 24.72 -13.81 -7.46
N VAL A 481 24.43 -14.92 -6.79
CA VAL A 481 23.12 -15.16 -6.17
C VAL A 481 22.82 -14.08 -5.12
N LEU A 482 23.81 -13.75 -4.26
CA LEU A 482 23.64 -12.79 -3.18
C LEU A 482 23.41 -11.37 -3.73
N VAL A 483 24.27 -10.86 -4.63
CA VAL A 483 24.10 -9.49 -5.18
C VAL A 483 22.87 -9.37 -6.07
N THR A 484 22.48 -10.45 -6.78
CA THR A 484 21.24 -10.44 -7.56
C THR A 484 20.01 -10.39 -6.64
N LYS A 485 20.05 -11.07 -5.50
CA LYS A 485 18.97 -10.98 -4.51
C LYS A 485 18.93 -9.57 -3.90
N ALA A 486 20.09 -9.01 -3.54
CA ALA A 486 20.18 -7.64 -3.03
C ALA A 486 19.57 -6.63 -4.03
N SER A 487 19.92 -6.73 -5.32
CA SER A 487 19.39 -5.80 -6.33
C SER A 487 17.91 -5.95 -6.62
N LYS A 488 17.29 -7.09 -6.33
CA LYS A 488 15.82 -7.25 -6.37
C LYS A 488 15.12 -6.60 -5.18
N LEU A 489 15.78 -6.58 -4.02
CA LEU A 489 15.26 -5.98 -2.79
C LEU A 489 15.39 -4.45 -2.81
N ASP A 490 16.46 -3.94 -3.44
CA ASP A 490 16.73 -2.51 -3.57
C ASP A 490 17.27 -2.21 -4.98
N PRO A 491 16.37 -2.12 -5.99
CA PRO A 491 16.74 -2.06 -7.41
C PRO A 491 17.32 -0.71 -7.86
N GLU A 492 17.11 0.35 -7.09
CA GLU A 492 17.60 1.69 -7.40
C GLU A 492 18.91 2.04 -6.67
N ASN A 493 19.50 1.09 -5.95
CA ASN A 493 20.73 1.29 -5.23
C ASN A 493 21.96 1.11 -6.14
N GLY A 494 22.60 2.21 -6.51
CA GLY A 494 23.74 2.21 -7.40
C GLY A 494 24.95 1.43 -6.88
N TYR A 495 25.16 1.34 -5.56
CA TYR A 495 26.22 0.53 -4.96
C TYR A 495 25.95 -0.98 -5.11
N ILE A 496 24.70 -1.38 -5.02
CA ILE A 496 24.31 -2.78 -5.26
C ILE A 496 24.43 -3.11 -6.75
N LEU A 497 24.02 -2.20 -7.64
CA LEU A 497 24.17 -2.37 -9.09
C LEU A 497 25.64 -2.47 -9.51
N ASP A 498 26.52 -1.68 -8.90
CA ASP A 498 27.98 -1.79 -9.07
C ASP A 498 28.50 -3.16 -8.65
N SER A 499 28.07 -3.66 -7.50
CA SER A 499 28.45 -5.00 -7.02
C SER A 499 27.99 -6.10 -7.98
N VAL A 500 26.78 -6.00 -8.56
CA VAL A 500 26.31 -6.94 -9.60
C VAL A 500 27.24 -6.88 -10.81
N ALA A 501 27.55 -5.66 -11.28
CA ALA A 501 28.47 -5.46 -12.40
C ALA A 501 29.86 -6.08 -12.11
N TRP A 502 30.36 -5.85 -10.92
CA TRP A 502 31.68 -6.36 -10.50
C TRP A 502 31.73 -7.88 -10.43
N VAL A 503 30.71 -8.54 -9.88
CA VAL A 503 30.60 -10.00 -9.87
C VAL A 503 30.58 -10.56 -11.30
N HIS A 504 29.80 -9.97 -12.22
CA HIS A 504 29.80 -10.36 -13.63
C HIS A 504 31.17 -10.16 -14.28
N PHE A 505 31.87 -9.05 -13.97
CA PHE A 505 33.21 -8.79 -14.44
C PHE A 505 34.20 -9.88 -13.98
N LYS A 506 34.20 -10.24 -12.69
CA LYS A 506 35.04 -11.31 -12.14
C LYS A 506 34.71 -12.69 -12.76
N LYS A 507 33.45 -12.92 -13.13
CA LYS A 507 33.01 -14.13 -13.86
C LYS A 507 33.32 -14.09 -15.35
N LYS A 508 33.88 -13.00 -15.88
CA LYS A 508 34.17 -12.77 -17.31
C LYS A 508 32.91 -12.61 -18.20
N ASP A 509 31.73 -12.34 -17.61
CA ASP A 509 30.52 -11.98 -18.32
C ASP A 509 30.52 -10.46 -18.55
N LEU A 510 31.34 -10.03 -19.52
CA LEU A 510 31.63 -8.62 -19.72
C LEU A 510 30.42 -7.82 -20.25
N ASP A 511 29.51 -8.46 -20.98
CA ASP A 511 28.34 -7.79 -21.53
C ASP A 511 27.38 -7.37 -20.41
N LYS A 512 27.08 -8.28 -19.48
CA LYS A 512 26.26 -7.96 -18.30
C LYS A 512 26.98 -7.01 -17.34
N ALA A 513 28.28 -7.19 -17.15
CA ALA A 513 29.06 -6.24 -16.36
C ALA A 513 28.91 -4.81 -16.90
N TRP A 514 28.96 -4.65 -18.24
CA TRP A 514 28.81 -3.36 -18.88
C TRP A 514 27.39 -2.77 -18.73
N GLU A 515 26.38 -3.61 -18.82
CA GLU A 515 24.99 -3.19 -18.64
C GLU A 515 24.77 -2.64 -17.23
N TYR A 516 25.11 -3.42 -16.19
CA TYR A 516 24.86 -3.03 -14.80
C TYR A 516 25.74 -1.86 -14.33
N ILE A 517 27.01 -1.76 -14.79
CA ILE A 517 27.85 -0.61 -14.42
C ILE A 517 27.33 0.69 -15.05
N GLY A 518 26.69 0.61 -16.23
CA GLY A 518 26.00 1.74 -16.83
C GLY A 518 24.89 2.27 -15.92
N TYR A 519 24.03 1.39 -15.40
CA TYR A 519 22.98 1.78 -14.43
C TYR A 519 23.57 2.32 -13.13
N ALA A 520 24.67 1.72 -12.63
CA ALA A 520 25.30 2.19 -11.39
C ALA A 520 25.83 3.62 -11.49
N VAL A 521 26.51 3.99 -12.59
CA VAL A 521 27.02 5.36 -12.79
C VAL A 521 25.91 6.39 -13.07
N ASP A 522 24.76 5.96 -13.60
CA ASP A 522 23.60 6.83 -13.80
C ASP A 522 22.90 7.18 -12.48
N VAL A 523 22.95 6.27 -11.49
CA VAL A 523 22.36 6.49 -10.16
C VAL A 523 23.35 7.16 -9.21
N VAL A 524 24.62 6.74 -9.21
CA VAL A 524 25.68 7.27 -8.33
C VAL A 524 26.83 7.80 -9.19
N ASP A 525 26.71 9.06 -9.57
CA ASP A 525 27.60 9.72 -10.54
C ASP A 525 28.92 10.26 -9.97
N LYS A 526 29.09 10.26 -8.63
CA LYS A 526 30.25 10.88 -7.95
C LYS A 526 31.11 9.92 -7.13
N ASP A 527 30.82 8.62 -7.15
CA ASP A 527 31.63 7.64 -6.42
C ASP A 527 32.87 7.24 -7.23
N PRO A 528 34.08 7.41 -6.66
CA PRO A 528 35.31 7.10 -7.37
C PRO A 528 35.52 5.61 -7.67
N THR A 529 35.01 4.70 -6.81
CA THR A 529 35.12 3.25 -6.96
C THR A 529 34.28 2.75 -8.11
N ILE A 530 33.02 3.22 -8.18
CA ILE A 530 32.10 2.88 -9.28
C ILE A 530 32.69 3.33 -10.63
N TRP A 531 33.27 4.54 -10.70
CA TRP A 531 33.93 5.01 -11.92
C TRP A 531 35.20 4.24 -12.24
N GLU A 532 35.95 3.72 -11.24
CA GLU A 532 37.09 2.85 -11.46
C GLU A 532 36.64 1.50 -12.05
N HIS A 533 35.59 0.87 -11.49
CA HIS A 533 34.99 -0.36 -12.03
C HIS A 533 34.46 -0.15 -13.46
N TYR A 534 33.81 0.98 -13.74
CA TYR A 534 33.42 1.36 -15.09
C TYR A 534 34.62 1.38 -16.04
N GLY A 535 35.75 1.97 -15.61
CA GLY A 535 36.96 2.02 -16.38
C GLY A 535 37.55 0.62 -16.64
N ASP A 536 37.61 -0.23 -15.62
CA ASP A 536 38.16 -1.60 -15.71
C ASP A 536 37.31 -2.50 -16.64
N ILE A 537 35.98 -2.42 -16.54
CA ILE A 537 35.04 -3.17 -17.39
C ILE A 537 35.14 -2.69 -18.84
N ALA A 538 35.18 -1.36 -19.07
CA ALA A 538 35.37 -0.79 -20.40
C ALA A 538 36.71 -1.18 -21.03
N ALA A 539 37.78 -1.18 -20.26
CA ALA A 539 39.09 -1.59 -20.73
C ALA A 539 39.10 -3.06 -21.15
N ALA A 540 38.47 -3.95 -20.36
CA ALA A 540 38.33 -5.37 -20.68
C ALA A 540 37.54 -5.62 -21.96
N LEU A 541 36.56 -4.77 -22.26
CA LEU A 541 35.77 -4.78 -23.51
C LEU A 541 36.50 -4.11 -24.69
N GLY A 542 37.70 -3.58 -24.49
CA GLY A 542 38.42 -2.81 -25.53
C GLY A 542 37.87 -1.43 -25.83
N LYS A 543 36.94 -0.94 -25.04
CA LYS A 543 36.30 0.39 -25.16
C LYS A 543 37.19 1.48 -24.58
N LYS A 544 38.32 1.77 -25.26
CA LYS A 544 39.36 2.67 -24.75
C LYS A 544 38.88 4.08 -24.38
N LYS A 545 37.91 4.62 -25.10
CA LYS A 545 37.38 5.98 -24.84
C LYS A 545 36.60 6.00 -23.53
N GLU A 546 35.78 5.02 -23.33
CA GLU A 546 34.97 4.81 -22.12
C GLU A 546 35.85 4.49 -20.91
N ALA A 547 36.85 3.64 -21.09
CA ALA A 547 37.82 3.33 -20.04
C ALA A 547 38.56 4.59 -19.56
N ARG A 548 39.02 5.43 -20.49
CA ARG A 548 39.64 6.73 -20.18
C ARG A 548 38.67 7.66 -19.45
N LYS A 549 37.37 7.69 -19.86
CA LYS A 549 36.32 8.43 -19.16
C LYS A 549 36.22 7.96 -17.70
N GLY A 550 36.05 6.68 -17.47
CA GLY A 550 35.90 6.10 -16.13
C GLY A 550 37.06 6.45 -15.21
N TYR A 551 38.31 6.19 -15.64
CA TYR A 551 39.47 6.50 -14.81
C TYR A 551 39.66 8.01 -14.55
N ASN A 552 39.32 8.88 -15.48
CA ASN A 552 39.35 10.32 -15.26
C ASN A 552 38.33 10.77 -14.23
N TYR A 553 37.12 10.21 -14.24
CA TYR A 553 36.11 10.50 -13.23
C TYR A 553 36.47 9.94 -11.86
N ALA A 554 37.04 8.72 -11.80
CA ALA A 554 37.59 8.17 -10.56
C ALA A 554 38.65 9.10 -9.93
N LEU A 555 39.58 9.62 -10.75
CA LEU A 555 40.57 10.60 -10.27
C LEU A 555 39.94 11.95 -9.88
N LYS A 556 38.96 12.41 -10.61
CA LYS A 556 38.24 13.66 -10.32
C LYS A 556 37.54 13.59 -8.97
N TYR A 557 36.99 12.42 -8.62
CA TYR A 557 36.26 12.20 -7.36
C TYR A 557 37.14 11.62 -6.26
N HIS A 558 38.48 11.80 -6.37
CA HIS A 558 39.44 11.48 -5.33
C HIS A 558 39.52 9.99 -4.98
N SER A 559 39.64 9.12 -6.02
CA SER A 559 39.90 7.67 -5.79
C SER A 559 40.98 7.45 -4.75
N PRO A 560 40.76 6.61 -3.74
CA PRO A 560 41.77 6.22 -2.77
C PRO A 560 42.95 5.49 -3.47
N GLU A 561 42.68 4.85 -4.59
CA GLU A 561 43.66 4.13 -5.42
C GLU A 561 44.21 5.00 -6.58
N ALA A 562 44.25 6.31 -6.43
CA ALA A 562 44.60 7.27 -7.50
C ALA A 562 45.93 6.93 -8.22
N LYS A 563 46.91 6.32 -7.53
CA LYS A 563 48.18 5.89 -8.14
C LYS A 563 47.94 4.73 -9.12
N ALA A 564 47.18 3.72 -8.70
CA ALA A 564 46.84 2.56 -9.52
C ALA A 564 45.99 2.98 -10.74
N VAL A 565 44.99 3.86 -10.53
CA VAL A 565 44.15 4.39 -11.60
C VAL A 565 44.96 5.16 -12.66
N ARG A 566 45.98 5.96 -12.24
CA ARG A 566 46.88 6.65 -13.19
C ARG A 566 47.71 5.66 -13.99
N GLU A 567 48.18 4.55 -13.40
CA GLU A 567 48.91 3.52 -14.14
C GLU A 567 48.00 2.76 -15.13
N LYS A 568 46.74 2.46 -14.75
CA LYS A 568 45.74 1.91 -15.67
C LYS A 568 45.52 2.85 -16.86
N LEU A 569 45.39 4.15 -16.60
CA LEU A 569 45.15 5.18 -17.62
C LEU A 569 46.34 5.31 -18.63
N LYS A 570 47.58 5.13 -18.18
CA LYS A 570 48.76 5.15 -19.04
C LYS A 570 48.87 3.93 -19.99
N LYS A 571 48.27 2.80 -19.61
CA LYS A 571 48.26 1.55 -20.39
C LYS A 571 47.20 1.48 -21.48
N LEU A 572 46.24 2.41 -21.50
CA LEU A 572 45.19 2.54 -22.55
C LEU A 572 45.75 3.15 -23.82
#